data_822f5e0c1e9505cfddacd7edc5981f84
#
_entry.id   822f5e0c1e9505cfddacd7edc5981f84
#
_cell.length_a   1.000
_cell.length_b   1.000
_cell.length_c   1.000
_cell.angle_alpha   90.00
_cell.angle_beta   90.00
_cell.angle_gamma   90.00
#
_symmetry.space_group_name_H-M   'P 1'
#
loop_
_entity.id
_entity.type
_entity.pdbx_description
1 polymer ?
#
loop_
_entity_poly.entity_id
_entity_poly.type
_entity_poly.pdbx_seq_one_letter_code
_entity_poly.pdbx_strand_id
1 'polypeptide(L)'
;PEKWCKPFLQLRQQLWLRELRRMVCSVPTGDKPPEICFSDDLKDTQDPLHLPLVHCRECHLGAWGGIIKKGDSHITGDVQTFYQHWFGHSPQSALMVPLTAGESAPGPERLFCPHCFRLQAGGGAAQCVECERKDLLRVWMPDMLRDTRGRQAQKLESHHDCPECGARDSLAVVGYRAATLTSVMTGRLFATPYNQDHKLIAFSD
;
A
#
# COMPACT_ATOMS: atom_id res chain seq x y z
N PRO A 1 23.71 -23.61 49.59
CA PRO A 1 22.38 -23.11 49.30
C PRO A 1 22.51 -21.65 48.90
N GLU A 2 22.48 -21.39 47.60
CA GLU A 2 22.49 -20.04 47.06
C GLU A 2 21.21 -19.33 47.52
N LYS A 3 21.38 -18.32 48.37
CA LYS A 3 20.29 -17.40 48.69
C LYS A 3 19.92 -16.65 47.44
N TRP A 4 18.76 -16.98 46.89
CA TRP A 4 18.14 -16.21 45.84
C TRP A 4 17.85 -14.80 46.35
N CYS A 5 18.75 -13.86 46.07
CA CYS A 5 18.46 -12.44 46.28
C CYS A 5 17.38 -12.01 45.31
N LYS A 6 16.19 -11.76 45.82
CA LYS A 6 15.15 -11.12 45.03
C LYS A 6 15.67 -9.77 44.56
N PRO A 7 15.61 -9.45 43.27
CA PRO A 7 16.06 -8.15 42.78
C PRO A 7 15.25 -7.04 43.46
N PHE A 8 15.96 -6.03 43.93
CA PHE A 8 15.38 -4.85 44.60
C PHE A 8 14.42 -4.08 43.66
N LEU A 9 14.69 -4.12 42.36
CA LEU A 9 13.89 -3.47 41.34
C LEU A 9 13.54 -4.49 40.23
N GLN A 10 12.26 -4.61 39.92
CA GLN A 10 11.81 -5.40 38.81
C GLN A 10 11.28 -4.45 37.73
N LEU A 11 12.02 -4.33 36.64
CA LEU A 11 11.58 -3.55 35.45
C LEU A 11 10.66 -4.40 34.61
N ARG A 12 9.47 -3.88 34.37
CA ARG A 12 8.54 -4.43 33.36
C ARG A 12 8.42 -3.42 32.24
N GLN A 13 8.75 -3.84 31.03
CA GLN A 13 8.56 -3.04 29.84
C GLN A 13 7.32 -3.53 29.12
N GLN A 14 6.40 -2.64 28.86
CA GLN A 14 5.19 -2.90 28.10
C GLN A 14 5.27 -2.12 26.80
N LEU A 15 5.23 -2.82 25.68
CA LEU A 15 5.22 -2.23 24.35
C LEU A 15 3.81 -2.32 23.77
N TRP A 16 3.28 -1.18 23.41
CA TRP A 16 2.03 -1.10 22.69
C TRP A 16 2.33 -0.94 21.20
N LEU A 17 1.95 -1.91 20.41
CA LEU A 17 2.07 -1.88 18.96
C LEU A 17 0.71 -1.58 18.37
N ARG A 18 0.60 -0.44 17.70
CA ARG A 18 -0.59 -0.16 16.89
C ARG A 18 -0.56 -1.04 15.66
N GLU A 19 -1.66 -1.73 15.40
CA GLU A 19 -1.82 -2.51 14.18
C GLU A 19 -1.68 -1.58 12.96
N LEU A 20 -0.85 -2.00 11.99
CA LEU A 20 -0.72 -1.29 10.72
C LEU A 20 -1.94 -1.58 9.86
N ARG A 21 -3.03 -0.90 10.12
CA ARG A 21 -4.29 -1.01 9.37
C ARG A 21 -4.45 0.17 8.43
N ARG A 22 -4.97 -0.09 7.23
CA ARG A 22 -5.37 0.97 6.31
C ARG A 22 -4.30 2.05 6.13
N MET A 23 -3.07 1.59 5.88
CA MET A 23 -1.99 2.52 5.59
C MET A 23 -2.21 3.16 4.22
N VAL A 24 -2.03 4.46 4.20
CA VAL A 24 -2.12 5.26 2.99
C VAL A 24 -0.84 6.08 2.81
N CYS A 25 -0.56 6.43 1.59
CA CYS A 25 0.57 7.27 1.23
C CYS A 25 0.05 8.56 0.60
N SER A 26 0.58 9.68 1.03
CA SER A 26 0.27 10.95 0.38
C SER A 26 0.80 10.95 -1.05
N VAL A 27 0.00 11.49 -1.96
CA VAL A 27 0.46 11.76 -3.32
C VAL A 27 1.30 13.03 -3.29
N PRO A 28 2.54 13.00 -3.77
CA PRO A 28 3.42 14.17 -3.74
C PRO A 28 2.81 15.34 -4.51
N THR A 29 2.87 16.51 -3.92
CA THR A 29 2.53 17.77 -4.58
C THR A 29 3.71 18.73 -4.42
N GLY A 30 4.32 19.14 -5.54
CA GLY A 30 5.56 19.93 -5.52
C GLY A 30 6.74 19.13 -4.95
N ASP A 31 7.58 19.78 -4.13
CA ASP A 31 8.81 19.20 -3.59
C ASP A 31 8.64 18.40 -2.28
N LYS A 32 7.40 18.19 -1.83
CA LYS A 32 7.15 17.44 -0.60
C LYS A 32 7.30 15.94 -0.85
N PRO A 33 8.13 15.25 -0.04
CA PRO A 33 8.23 13.79 -0.15
C PRO A 33 6.89 13.13 0.23
N PRO A 34 6.62 11.92 -0.28
CA PRO A 34 5.44 11.16 0.12
C PRO A 34 5.52 10.78 1.61
N GLU A 35 4.41 10.89 2.30
CA GLU A 35 4.26 10.55 3.71
C GLU A 35 3.32 9.36 3.86
N ILE A 36 3.70 8.40 4.71
CA ILE A 36 2.88 7.24 5.02
C ILE A 36 2.20 7.47 6.36
N CYS A 37 0.88 7.33 6.39
CA CYS A 37 0.10 7.52 7.60
C CYS A 37 -1.06 6.52 7.68
N PHE A 38 -1.74 6.50 8.82
CA PHE A 38 -2.97 5.73 8.96
C PHE A 38 -4.14 6.53 8.38
N SER A 39 -4.99 5.88 7.59
CA SER A 39 -6.18 6.53 7.05
C SER A 39 -7.12 7.04 8.14
N ASP A 40 -7.15 6.36 9.29
CA ASP A 40 -8.00 6.74 10.42
C ASP A 40 -7.52 8.03 11.14
N ASP A 41 -6.26 8.42 10.92
CA ASP A 41 -5.68 9.66 11.47
C ASP A 41 -5.88 10.86 10.55
N LEU A 42 -6.34 10.62 9.30
CA LEU A 42 -6.63 11.68 8.36
C LEU A 42 -7.89 12.42 8.78
N LYS A 43 -7.79 13.72 8.93
CA LYS A 43 -8.95 14.59 9.14
C LYS A 43 -9.60 14.87 7.78
N ASP A 44 -10.91 14.74 7.69
CA ASP A 44 -11.73 14.86 6.46
C ASP A 44 -11.54 16.15 5.62
N THR A 45 -10.71 17.06 6.00
CA THR A 45 -10.78 18.42 5.48
C THR A 45 -9.55 18.98 4.80
N GLN A 46 -8.38 18.34 4.81
CA GLN A 46 -7.22 19.04 4.22
C GLN A 46 -6.09 18.11 3.76
N ASP A 47 -5.84 18.10 2.42
CA ASP A 47 -4.54 17.99 1.76
C ASP A 47 -3.46 17.11 2.38
N PRO A 48 -2.70 16.43 1.62
CA PRO A 48 -2.78 16.03 0.23
C PRO A 48 -3.63 14.78 0.02
N LEU A 49 -3.96 14.46 -1.24
CA LEU A 49 -4.57 13.17 -1.57
C LEU A 49 -3.72 12.03 -1.01
N HIS A 50 -4.39 11.10 -0.35
CA HIS A 50 -3.78 9.88 0.14
C HIS A 50 -4.39 8.69 -0.59
N LEU A 51 -3.52 7.78 -1.03
CA LEU A 51 -3.92 6.55 -1.71
C LEU A 51 -3.44 5.31 -0.95
N PRO A 52 -4.18 4.20 -1.01
CA PRO A 52 -3.72 2.94 -0.47
C PRO A 52 -2.36 2.56 -1.02
N LEU A 53 -1.45 2.15 -0.14
CA LEU A 53 -0.11 1.73 -0.52
C LEU A 53 -0.07 0.23 -0.77
N VAL A 54 0.38 -0.13 -1.97
CA VAL A 54 0.62 -1.52 -2.37
C VAL A 54 2.12 -1.72 -2.54
N HIS A 55 2.63 -2.86 -2.13
CA HIS A 55 4.04 -3.21 -2.32
C HIS A 55 4.21 -4.66 -2.76
N CYS A 56 5.28 -4.93 -3.48
CA CYS A 56 5.70 -6.29 -3.76
C CYS A 56 6.52 -6.84 -2.60
N ARG A 57 6.21 -8.05 -2.16
CA ARG A 57 6.94 -8.72 -1.07
C ARG A 57 8.32 -9.23 -1.49
N GLU A 58 8.57 -9.36 -2.79
CA GLU A 58 9.81 -9.91 -3.34
C GLU A 58 10.79 -8.82 -3.77
N CYS A 59 10.37 -7.91 -4.66
CA CYS A 59 11.25 -6.87 -5.20
C CYS A 59 11.07 -5.49 -4.55
N HIS A 60 10.11 -5.37 -3.60
CA HIS A 60 9.80 -4.12 -2.89
C HIS A 60 9.27 -2.99 -3.77
N LEU A 61 8.79 -3.30 -5.00
CA LEU A 61 8.08 -2.33 -5.80
C LEU A 61 7.00 -1.66 -4.96
N GLY A 62 7.01 -0.34 -4.89
CA GLY A 62 5.98 0.47 -4.23
C GLY A 62 5.02 1.08 -5.27
N ALA A 63 3.73 1.02 -4.98
CA ALA A 63 2.71 1.56 -5.87
C ALA A 63 1.51 2.09 -5.09
N TRP A 64 0.76 3.00 -5.70
CA TRP A 64 -0.54 3.43 -5.19
C TRP A 64 -1.65 2.54 -5.74
N GLY A 65 -2.56 2.15 -4.86
CA GLY A 65 -3.79 1.48 -5.22
C GLY A 65 -4.93 2.46 -5.42
N GLY A 66 -5.86 2.12 -6.30
CA GLY A 66 -7.07 2.90 -6.52
C GLY A 66 -8.10 2.12 -7.28
N ILE A 67 -9.23 2.75 -7.52
CA ILE A 67 -10.34 2.16 -8.27
C ILE A 67 -10.65 3.03 -9.47
N ILE A 68 -10.78 2.39 -10.63
CA ILE A 68 -11.23 3.03 -11.86
C ILE A 68 -12.52 2.36 -12.29
N LYS A 69 -13.61 3.11 -12.35
CA LYS A 69 -14.86 2.63 -12.90
C LYS A 69 -14.75 2.50 -14.41
N LYS A 70 -15.44 1.53 -14.99
CA LYS A 70 -15.43 1.32 -16.44
C LYS A 70 -15.88 2.60 -17.17
N GLY A 71 -15.03 3.10 -18.07
CA GLY A 71 -15.29 4.32 -18.83
C GLY A 71 -14.99 5.63 -18.10
N ASP A 72 -14.55 5.56 -16.86
CA ASP A 72 -14.10 6.71 -16.08
C ASP A 72 -12.58 6.92 -16.28
N SER A 73 -12.15 8.16 -16.15
CA SER A 73 -10.75 8.56 -16.14
C SER A 73 -10.27 9.06 -14.79
N HIS A 74 -11.10 8.93 -13.75
CA HIS A 74 -10.79 9.34 -12.38
C HIS A 74 -10.48 8.15 -11.49
N ILE A 75 -9.49 8.34 -10.64
CA ILE A 75 -9.15 7.39 -9.59
C ILE A 75 -9.94 7.74 -8.33
N THR A 76 -10.57 6.74 -7.74
CA THR A 76 -11.12 6.82 -6.40
C THR A 76 -10.16 6.14 -5.43
N GLY A 77 -9.69 6.89 -4.44
CA GLY A 77 -8.73 6.41 -3.42
C GLY A 77 -9.38 6.05 -2.09
N ASP A 78 -10.72 5.89 -2.04
CA ASP A 78 -11.39 5.45 -0.81
C ASP A 78 -10.85 4.09 -0.37
N VAL A 79 -10.26 4.06 0.82
CA VAL A 79 -9.51 2.91 1.33
C VAL A 79 -10.41 1.70 1.55
N GLN A 80 -11.61 1.89 2.08
CA GLN A 80 -12.53 0.79 2.36
C GLN A 80 -13.03 0.15 1.07
N THR A 81 -13.43 0.98 0.12
CA THR A 81 -13.87 0.53 -1.21
C THR A 81 -12.71 -0.15 -1.94
N PHE A 82 -11.49 0.41 -1.88
CA PHE A 82 -10.31 -0.21 -2.48
C PHE A 82 -10.06 -1.61 -1.91
N TYR A 83 -10.11 -1.80 -0.59
CA TYR A 83 -9.91 -3.13 0.01
C TYR A 83 -10.96 -4.13 -0.45
N GLN A 84 -12.24 -3.74 -0.53
CA GLN A 84 -13.30 -4.62 -1.02
C GLN A 84 -13.03 -5.08 -2.46
N HIS A 85 -12.63 -4.16 -3.33
CA HIS A 85 -12.30 -4.45 -4.72
C HIS A 85 -11.00 -5.26 -4.84
N TRP A 86 -9.97 -4.92 -4.09
CA TRP A 86 -8.69 -5.61 -4.09
C TRP A 86 -8.84 -7.07 -3.71
N PHE A 87 -9.40 -7.35 -2.55
CA PHE A 87 -9.59 -8.73 -2.08
C PHE A 87 -10.67 -9.50 -2.83
N GLY A 88 -11.60 -8.81 -3.46
CA GLY A 88 -12.59 -9.37 -4.36
C GLY A 88 -12.09 -9.62 -5.79
N HIS A 89 -10.80 -9.37 -6.07
CA HIS A 89 -10.23 -9.48 -7.42
C HIS A 89 -11.02 -8.72 -8.48
N SER A 90 -11.55 -7.57 -8.11
CA SER A 90 -12.39 -6.77 -9.00
C SER A 90 -11.58 -6.20 -10.16
N PRO A 91 -12.08 -6.24 -11.40
CA PRO A 91 -11.42 -5.65 -12.56
C PRO A 91 -11.31 -4.12 -12.51
N GLN A 92 -11.92 -3.49 -11.52
CA GLN A 92 -11.83 -2.04 -11.29
C GLN A 92 -10.62 -1.65 -10.43
N SER A 93 -9.96 -2.63 -9.78
CA SER A 93 -8.73 -2.36 -9.03
C SER A 93 -7.62 -1.95 -9.98
N ALA A 94 -7.01 -0.81 -9.69
CA ALA A 94 -5.91 -0.26 -10.47
C ALA A 94 -4.66 -0.10 -9.60
N LEU A 95 -3.50 -0.28 -10.23
CA LEU A 95 -2.20 -0.06 -9.66
C LEU A 95 -1.52 1.08 -10.40
N MET A 96 -0.96 2.03 -9.67
CA MET A 96 -0.21 3.16 -10.21
C MET A 96 1.19 3.15 -9.61
N VAL A 97 2.18 2.90 -10.45
CA VAL A 97 3.59 2.97 -10.06
C VAL A 97 4.11 4.36 -10.41
N PRO A 98 4.53 5.17 -9.42
CA PRO A 98 5.10 6.47 -9.70
C PRO A 98 6.42 6.33 -10.45
N LEU A 99 6.63 7.19 -11.44
CA LEU A 99 7.85 7.24 -12.24
C LEU A 99 8.65 8.50 -11.90
N THR A 100 9.93 8.32 -11.66
CA THR A 100 10.86 9.43 -11.45
C THR A 100 11.28 10.07 -12.78
N ALA A 101 11.91 11.23 -12.71
CA ALA A 101 12.41 11.90 -13.91
C ALA A 101 13.50 11.04 -14.60
N GLY A 102 13.32 10.81 -15.90
CA GLY A 102 14.24 9.98 -16.70
C GLY A 102 13.94 8.48 -16.67
N GLU A 103 13.04 8.01 -15.83
CA GLU A 103 12.60 6.63 -15.80
C GLU A 103 11.59 6.35 -16.92
N SER A 104 11.73 5.20 -17.57
CA SER A 104 10.82 4.77 -18.64
C SER A 104 9.89 3.70 -18.11
N ALA A 105 8.60 3.84 -18.40
CA ALA A 105 7.63 2.83 -18.05
C ALA A 105 7.80 1.57 -18.93
N PRO A 106 7.72 0.36 -18.36
CA PRO A 106 7.70 -0.88 -19.14
C PRO A 106 6.36 -1.13 -19.86
N GLY A 107 5.39 -0.25 -19.68
CA GLY A 107 4.04 -0.36 -20.23
C GLY A 107 3.34 0.99 -20.34
N PRO A 108 2.00 1.02 -20.33
CA PRO A 108 1.24 2.24 -20.51
C PRO A 108 1.55 3.29 -19.46
N GLU A 109 2.07 4.42 -19.90
CA GLU A 109 2.31 5.60 -19.06
C GLU A 109 1.08 6.51 -19.09
N ARG A 110 0.76 7.08 -17.94
CA ARG A 110 -0.29 8.07 -17.75
C ARG A 110 0.21 9.25 -16.96
N LEU A 111 -0.47 10.37 -17.10
CA LEU A 111 -0.31 11.54 -16.25
C LEU A 111 -1.47 11.55 -15.24
N PHE A 112 -1.11 11.56 -13.98
CA PHE A 112 -2.04 11.58 -12.86
C PHE A 112 -2.09 12.98 -12.24
N CYS A 113 -3.28 13.54 -12.11
CA CYS A 113 -3.48 14.83 -11.45
C CYS A 113 -3.76 14.62 -9.96
N PRO A 114 -2.91 15.10 -9.04
CA PRO A 114 -3.12 14.94 -7.61
C PRO A 114 -4.28 15.78 -7.03
N HIS A 115 -4.86 16.69 -7.83
CA HIS A 115 -5.91 17.60 -7.38
C HIS A 115 -7.32 17.13 -7.73
N CYS A 116 -7.54 16.71 -8.98
CA CYS A 116 -8.85 16.21 -9.43
C CYS A 116 -8.90 14.71 -9.66
N PHE A 117 -7.77 13.99 -9.42
CA PHE A 117 -7.63 12.54 -9.50
C PHE A 117 -7.79 11.97 -10.91
N ARG A 118 -7.68 12.83 -11.89
CA ARG A 118 -7.80 12.44 -13.30
C ARG A 118 -6.53 11.77 -13.79
N LEU A 119 -6.72 10.71 -14.55
CA LEU A 119 -5.71 10.07 -15.38
C LEU A 119 -5.88 10.54 -16.82
N GLN A 120 -4.83 11.01 -17.42
CA GLN A 120 -4.82 11.39 -18.82
C GLN A 120 -3.66 10.74 -19.56
N ALA A 121 -3.76 10.67 -20.89
CA ALA A 121 -2.70 10.07 -21.70
C ALA A 121 -1.38 10.84 -21.50
N GLY A 122 -0.28 10.09 -21.37
CA GLY A 122 1.06 10.64 -21.49
C GLY A 122 1.25 11.16 -22.92
N GLY A 123 2.00 12.22 -23.11
CA GLY A 123 2.21 12.75 -24.46
C GLY A 123 2.40 14.26 -24.48
N GLY A 124 3.05 14.80 -23.46
CA GLY A 124 3.47 16.19 -23.45
C GLY A 124 2.41 17.19 -22.99
N ALA A 125 1.33 16.75 -22.40
CA ALA A 125 0.38 17.64 -21.75
C ALA A 125 1.07 18.37 -20.57
N ALA A 126 1.19 19.69 -20.67
CA ALA A 126 1.83 20.51 -19.66
C ALA A 126 0.93 20.75 -18.44
N GLN A 127 -0.35 20.43 -18.54
CA GLN A 127 -1.35 20.67 -17.50
C GLN A 127 -2.50 19.66 -17.56
N CYS A 128 -3.23 19.56 -16.47
CA CYS A 128 -4.45 18.76 -16.39
C CYS A 128 -5.54 19.32 -17.31
N VAL A 129 -6.16 18.46 -18.08
CA VAL A 129 -7.20 18.87 -19.03
C VAL A 129 -8.53 19.26 -18.35
N GLU A 130 -8.64 19.01 -17.02
CA GLU A 130 -9.86 19.30 -16.27
C GLU A 130 -9.71 20.47 -15.31
N CYS A 131 -8.66 20.47 -14.48
CA CYS A 131 -8.45 21.50 -13.46
C CYS A 131 -7.29 22.45 -13.79
N GLU A 132 -6.66 22.32 -14.97
CA GLU A 132 -5.58 23.16 -15.50
C GLU A 132 -4.30 23.24 -14.64
N ARG A 133 -4.21 22.41 -13.61
CA ARG A 133 -3.00 22.30 -12.76
C ARG A 133 -1.84 21.69 -13.55
N LYS A 134 -0.62 22.14 -13.23
CA LYS A 134 0.61 21.77 -13.96
C LYS A 134 1.43 20.69 -13.25
N ASP A 135 1.13 20.39 -11.99
CA ASP A 135 1.83 19.43 -11.15
C ASP A 135 1.35 17.98 -11.39
N LEU A 136 1.39 17.57 -12.65
CA LEU A 136 1.01 16.21 -13.05
C LEU A 136 2.14 15.23 -12.70
N LEU A 137 1.75 14.07 -12.20
CA LEU A 137 2.66 12.99 -11.88
C LEU A 137 2.66 11.95 -12.98
N ARG A 138 3.86 11.53 -13.38
CA ARG A 138 4.01 10.40 -14.31
C ARG A 138 3.81 9.11 -13.54
N VAL A 139 2.92 8.26 -14.02
CA VAL A 139 2.66 6.95 -13.44
C VAL A 139 2.63 5.88 -14.52
N TRP A 140 3.19 4.74 -14.19
CA TRP A 140 2.99 3.51 -14.97
C TRP A 140 1.76 2.78 -14.44
N MET A 141 0.89 2.39 -15.36
CA MET A 141 -0.30 1.61 -15.04
C MET A 141 -0.18 0.23 -15.69
N PRO A 142 0.33 -0.76 -14.95
CA PRO A 142 0.41 -2.13 -15.45
C PRO A 142 -0.97 -2.72 -15.69
N ASP A 143 -1.06 -3.61 -16.66
CA ASP A 143 -2.26 -4.43 -16.84
C ASP A 143 -2.30 -5.50 -15.75
N MET A 144 -3.27 -5.37 -14.85
CA MET A 144 -3.46 -6.27 -13.72
C MET A 144 -4.63 -7.24 -13.97
N LEU A 145 -5.12 -7.34 -15.21
CA LEU A 145 -6.29 -8.12 -15.53
C LEU A 145 -5.91 -9.47 -16.14
N ARG A 146 -6.66 -10.49 -15.80
CA ARG A 146 -6.58 -11.81 -16.43
C ARG A 146 -7.96 -12.39 -16.66
N ASP A 147 -8.07 -13.14 -17.74
CA ASP A 147 -9.27 -13.92 -18.03
C ASP A 147 -9.28 -15.19 -17.18
N THR A 148 -10.28 -15.32 -16.34
CA THR A 148 -10.55 -16.56 -15.63
C THR A 148 -11.65 -17.34 -16.35
N ARG A 149 -11.28 -18.52 -16.90
CA ARG A 149 -12.23 -19.39 -17.59
C ARG A 149 -13.04 -20.15 -16.54
N GLY A 150 -14.22 -19.63 -16.20
CA GLY A 150 -15.23 -20.39 -15.48
C GLY A 150 -16.00 -21.32 -16.43
N ARG A 151 -16.66 -22.35 -15.89
CA ARG A 151 -17.47 -23.31 -16.66
C ARG A 151 -18.64 -22.66 -17.45
N GLN A 152 -19.04 -21.44 -17.13
CA GLN A 152 -20.25 -20.81 -17.70
C GLN A 152 -20.05 -19.40 -18.28
N ALA A 153 -18.97 -18.71 -17.97
CA ALA A 153 -18.69 -17.38 -18.53
C ALA A 153 -17.21 -17.02 -18.39
N GLN A 154 -16.70 -16.28 -19.34
CA GLN A 154 -15.41 -15.62 -19.26
C GLN A 154 -15.54 -14.45 -18.27
N LYS A 155 -14.78 -14.48 -17.16
CA LYS A 155 -14.79 -13.43 -16.16
C LYS A 155 -13.42 -12.76 -16.14
N LEU A 156 -13.43 -11.44 -16.21
CA LEU A 156 -12.22 -10.64 -16.06
C LEU A 156 -12.00 -10.35 -14.58
N GLU A 157 -10.83 -10.71 -14.07
CA GLU A 157 -10.46 -10.51 -12.66
C GLU A 157 -9.09 -9.86 -12.57
N SER A 158 -8.88 -9.05 -11.52
CA SER A 158 -7.54 -8.56 -11.19
C SER A 158 -6.71 -9.66 -10.53
N HIS A 159 -5.40 -9.65 -10.78
CA HIS A 159 -4.43 -10.51 -10.11
C HIS A 159 -3.46 -9.69 -9.29
N HIS A 160 -2.74 -10.36 -8.38
CA HIS A 160 -1.77 -9.72 -7.49
C HIS A 160 -0.32 -10.12 -7.81
N ASP A 161 -0.05 -10.52 -9.04
CA ASP A 161 1.31 -10.81 -9.49
C ASP A 161 2.05 -9.49 -9.67
N CYS A 162 3.33 -9.45 -9.31
CA CYS A 162 4.11 -8.23 -9.44
C CYS A 162 4.41 -7.93 -10.92
N PRO A 163 4.09 -6.74 -11.42
CA PRO A 163 4.35 -6.38 -12.80
C PRO A 163 5.84 -6.12 -13.10
N GLU A 164 6.66 -5.89 -12.07
CA GLU A 164 8.09 -5.63 -12.17
C GLU A 164 8.90 -6.92 -12.21
N CYS A 165 8.79 -7.76 -11.17
CA CYS A 165 9.59 -8.97 -11.04
C CYS A 165 8.87 -10.25 -11.49
N GLY A 166 7.60 -10.18 -11.84
CA GLY A 166 6.79 -11.32 -12.28
C GLY A 166 6.42 -12.32 -11.17
N ALA A 167 6.76 -12.05 -9.92
CA ALA A 167 6.45 -12.93 -8.80
C ALA A 167 4.93 -13.04 -8.61
N ARG A 168 4.43 -14.28 -8.53
CA ARG A 168 2.99 -14.56 -8.43
C ARG A 168 2.47 -14.21 -7.05
N ASP A 169 1.28 -13.62 -7.01
CA ASP A 169 0.55 -13.25 -5.79
C ASP A 169 1.43 -12.55 -4.74
N SER A 170 2.38 -11.74 -5.21
CA SER A 170 3.38 -11.09 -4.38
C SER A 170 3.02 -9.66 -3.98
N LEU A 171 2.03 -9.05 -4.63
CA LEU A 171 1.55 -7.73 -4.27
C LEU A 171 0.67 -7.80 -3.01
N ALA A 172 0.97 -6.93 -2.07
CA ALA A 172 0.25 -6.83 -0.82
C ALA A 172 -0.05 -5.37 -0.49
N VAL A 173 -1.24 -5.12 0.05
CA VAL A 173 -1.59 -3.82 0.61
C VAL A 173 -0.90 -3.65 1.96
N VAL A 174 -0.23 -2.51 2.17
CA VAL A 174 0.41 -2.22 3.45
C VAL A 174 -0.64 -2.07 4.54
N GLY A 175 -0.45 -2.82 5.63
CA GLY A 175 -1.38 -2.79 6.76
C GLY A 175 -2.42 -3.91 6.76
N TYR A 176 -2.40 -4.81 5.80
CA TYR A 176 -3.34 -5.95 5.76
C TYR A 176 -2.91 -7.14 6.63
N ARG A 177 -1.61 -7.30 6.88
CA ARG A 177 -1.07 -8.45 7.63
C ARG A 177 -0.34 -8.02 8.89
N ALA A 178 -1.03 -7.34 9.79
CA ALA A 178 -0.50 -7.05 11.12
C ALA A 178 -0.04 -8.31 11.85
N ALA A 179 -0.77 -9.41 11.70
CA ALA A 179 -0.41 -10.70 12.27
C ALA A 179 0.99 -11.18 11.83
N THR A 180 1.39 -10.97 10.58
CA THR A 180 2.72 -11.35 10.10
C THR A 180 3.81 -10.47 10.73
N LEU A 181 3.58 -9.16 10.80
CA LEU A 181 4.52 -8.23 11.43
C LEU A 181 4.67 -8.54 12.92
N THR A 182 3.57 -8.77 13.61
CA THR A 182 3.54 -9.15 15.02
C THR A 182 4.25 -10.48 15.23
N SER A 183 4.05 -11.47 14.37
CA SER A 183 4.74 -12.76 14.45
C SER A 183 6.26 -12.61 14.28
N VAL A 184 6.71 -11.83 13.29
CA VAL A 184 8.15 -11.57 13.08
C VAL A 184 8.75 -10.83 14.27
N MET A 185 8.08 -9.79 14.78
CA MET A 185 8.55 -9.05 15.95
C MET A 185 8.60 -9.94 17.20
N THR A 186 7.55 -10.73 17.42
CA THR A 186 7.49 -11.69 18.53
C THR A 186 8.64 -12.69 18.45
N GLY A 187 8.87 -13.28 17.25
CA GLY A 187 9.99 -14.19 17.04
C GLY A 187 11.35 -13.54 17.28
N ARG A 188 11.54 -12.30 16.85
CA ARG A 188 12.77 -11.55 17.07
C ARG A 188 13.00 -11.20 18.54
N LEU A 189 11.97 -10.75 19.25
CA LEU A 189 12.03 -10.46 20.69
C LEU A 189 12.30 -11.73 21.50
N PHE A 190 11.69 -12.86 21.11
CA PHE A 190 11.89 -14.14 21.76
C PHE A 190 13.33 -14.64 21.57
N ALA A 191 13.90 -14.48 20.39
CA ALA A 191 15.24 -14.93 20.02
C ALA A 191 16.36 -13.95 20.47
N THR A 192 16.01 -12.78 21.02
CA THR A 192 17.03 -11.82 21.45
C THR A 192 17.86 -12.35 22.61
N PRO A 193 19.19 -12.10 22.66
CA PRO A 193 20.04 -12.49 23.78
C PRO A 193 19.68 -11.79 25.10
N TYR A 194 18.89 -10.74 25.04
CA TYR A 194 18.40 -10.02 26.22
C TYR A 194 17.18 -10.66 26.88
N ASN A 195 16.51 -11.60 26.21
CA ASN A 195 15.38 -12.36 26.74
C ASN A 195 15.86 -13.68 27.35
N GLN A 196 16.46 -13.61 28.52
CA GLN A 196 17.05 -14.79 29.18
C GLN A 196 15.99 -15.79 29.66
N ASP A 197 14.80 -15.33 29.98
CA ASP A 197 13.70 -16.19 30.44
C ASP A 197 13.00 -16.93 29.33
N HIS A 198 13.23 -16.57 28.07
CA HIS A 198 12.55 -17.10 26.88
C HIS A 198 11.02 -17.13 27.02
N LYS A 199 10.48 -16.15 27.72
CA LYS A 199 9.03 -15.99 27.92
C LYS A 199 8.53 -14.78 27.19
N LEU A 200 7.43 -14.95 26.47
CA LEU A 200 6.72 -13.88 25.81
C LEU A 200 5.21 -14.12 25.96
N ILE A 201 4.48 -13.09 26.31
CA ILE A 201 3.03 -13.10 26.34
C ILE A 201 2.57 -12.04 25.32
N ALA A 202 1.83 -12.46 24.33
CA ALA A 202 1.23 -11.57 23.34
C ALA A 202 -0.30 -11.60 23.48
N PHE A 203 -0.89 -10.43 23.48
CA PHE A 203 -2.34 -10.25 23.44
C PHE A 203 -2.70 -9.53 22.14
N SER A 204 -3.73 -9.98 21.47
CA SER A 204 -4.35 -9.30 20.33
C SER A 204 -5.83 -9.07 20.63
N ASP A 205 -6.32 -7.88 20.34
CA ASP A 205 -7.74 -7.56 20.35
C ASP A 205 -8.40 -7.96 19.03
#